data_d83b3b2f0c51e28ed2fee98f212c6b8c
#
_entry.id   d83b3b2f0c51e28ed2fee98f212c6b8c
#
_cell.length_a   1.000
_cell.length_b   1.000
_cell.length_c   1.000
_cell.angle_alpha   90.00
_cell.angle_beta   90.00
_cell.angle_gamma   90.00
#
_symmetry.space_group_name_H-M   'P 1'
#
loop_
_entity.id
_entity.type
_entity.pdbx_description
1 polymer ?
#
loop_
_entity_poly.entity_id
_entity_poly.type
_entity_poly.pdbx_seq_one_letter_code
_entity_poly.pdbx_strand_id
1 'polypeptide(L)'
;MTMQDTRNVIDKFKGRSEAEIIRELDAKDRGLVIALENTERDFNMGTIVRSANAFGVRQIYVIGRRQWNKRGAMMTDKYLHVHYVGSTAEFARLMRAENRTIIAIDNIPGSVNMAETTLPKHAVLVFGQEGPGISEEMARAADKIIAIEQFGSTRSINVGAAATVAMYCWLQQHVLN
;
A
#
# COMPACT_ATOMS: atom_id res chain seq x y z
N MET A 1 1.35 -25.98 -30.59
CA MET A 1 1.18 -24.52 -30.40
C MET A 1 1.41 -24.22 -28.92
N THR A 2 2.51 -23.61 -28.58
CA THR A 2 2.76 -23.11 -27.22
C THR A 2 1.80 -21.96 -26.95
N MET A 3 0.87 -22.11 -26.02
CA MET A 3 -0.02 -21.01 -25.63
C MET A 3 0.84 -19.82 -25.15
N GLN A 4 0.67 -18.66 -25.76
CA GLN A 4 1.34 -17.45 -25.38
C GLN A 4 0.90 -17.04 -23.96
N ASP A 5 1.84 -16.82 -23.05
CA ASP A 5 1.55 -16.36 -21.69
C ASP A 5 1.08 -14.90 -21.72
N THR A 6 -0.23 -14.70 -21.49
CA THR A 6 -0.89 -13.39 -21.53
C THR A 6 -0.95 -12.68 -20.17
N ARG A 7 -0.37 -13.28 -19.12
CA ARG A 7 -0.36 -12.67 -17.77
C ARG A 7 0.37 -11.33 -17.77
N ASN A 8 -0.08 -10.41 -16.91
CA ASN A 8 0.56 -9.12 -16.69
C ASN A 8 1.80 -9.27 -15.79
N VAL A 9 2.83 -9.92 -16.32
CA VAL A 9 4.13 -10.12 -15.66
C VAL A 9 5.26 -9.70 -16.62
N ILE A 10 6.40 -9.29 -16.07
CA ILE A 10 7.59 -8.99 -16.86
C ILE A 10 8.12 -10.26 -17.56
N ASP A 11 8.85 -10.09 -18.63
CA ASP A 11 9.23 -11.21 -19.52
C ASP A 11 9.95 -12.34 -18.80
N LYS A 12 10.84 -12.03 -17.85
CA LYS A 12 11.54 -13.06 -17.07
C LYS A 12 10.63 -13.99 -16.26
N PHE A 13 9.37 -13.60 -16.03
CA PHE A 13 8.38 -14.39 -15.31
C PHE A 13 7.42 -15.14 -16.24
N LYS A 14 7.48 -14.88 -17.53
CA LYS A 14 6.68 -15.63 -18.51
C LYS A 14 7.00 -17.12 -18.43
N GLY A 15 5.97 -17.95 -18.51
CA GLY A 15 6.08 -19.41 -18.42
C GLY A 15 6.37 -19.98 -17.02
N ARG A 16 6.66 -19.17 -16.02
CA ARG A 16 6.90 -19.63 -14.64
C ARG A 16 5.59 -19.78 -13.87
N SER A 17 5.56 -20.69 -12.91
CA SER A 17 4.43 -20.85 -12.00
C SER A 17 4.27 -19.66 -11.06
N GLU A 18 3.06 -19.46 -10.54
CA GLU A 18 2.77 -18.41 -9.55
C GLU A 18 3.64 -18.55 -8.30
N ALA A 19 3.78 -19.79 -7.79
CA ALA A 19 4.61 -20.07 -6.61
C ALA A 19 6.10 -19.74 -6.79
N GLU A 20 6.65 -19.97 -7.99
CA GLU A 20 8.04 -19.61 -8.30
C GLU A 20 8.24 -18.11 -8.34
N ILE A 21 7.27 -17.37 -8.90
CA ILE A 21 7.29 -15.91 -8.97
C ILE A 21 7.23 -15.32 -7.56
N ILE A 22 6.27 -15.79 -6.73
CA ILE A 22 6.11 -15.35 -5.35
C ILE A 22 7.40 -15.57 -4.57
N ARG A 23 7.98 -16.76 -4.61
CA ARG A 23 9.22 -17.09 -3.91
C ARG A 23 10.39 -16.17 -4.31
N GLU A 24 10.54 -15.88 -5.61
CA GLU A 24 11.61 -14.97 -6.05
C GLU A 24 11.36 -13.54 -5.58
N LEU A 25 10.12 -13.09 -5.57
CA LEU A 25 9.77 -11.75 -5.10
C LEU A 25 9.95 -11.63 -3.59
N ASP A 26 9.56 -12.64 -2.82
CA ASP A 26 9.74 -12.68 -1.36
C ASP A 26 11.23 -12.63 -0.95
N ALA A 27 12.08 -13.31 -1.69
CA ALA A 27 13.54 -13.24 -1.47
C ALA A 27 14.12 -11.82 -1.66
N LYS A 28 13.37 -10.90 -2.28
CA LYS A 28 13.75 -9.50 -2.53
C LYS A 28 12.93 -8.51 -1.72
N ASP A 29 12.18 -8.97 -0.73
CA ASP A 29 11.37 -8.08 0.11
C ASP A 29 12.23 -6.99 0.74
N ARG A 30 11.77 -5.75 0.63
CA ARG A 30 12.44 -4.55 1.17
C ARG A 30 11.87 -4.14 2.52
N GLY A 31 10.83 -4.82 2.98
CA GLY A 31 10.24 -4.62 4.30
C GLY A 31 9.16 -3.55 4.39
N LEU A 32 8.83 -2.84 3.31
CA LEU A 32 7.68 -1.93 3.28
C LEU A 32 6.38 -2.71 3.32
N VAL A 33 5.46 -2.29 4.18
CA VAL A 33 4.10 -2.82 4.26
C VAL A 33 3.10 -1.74 3.90
N ILE A 34 2.00 -2.13 3.27
CA ILE A 34 0.89 -1.24 2.92
C ILE A 34 -0.38 -1.70 3.64
N ALA A 35 -1.18 -0.75 4.09
CA ALA A 35 -2.50 -1.03 4.63
C ALA A 35 -3.56 -0.13 4.00
N LEU A 36 -4.73 -0.69 3.80
CA LEU A 36 -5.86 -0.04 3.14
C LEU A 36 -7.09 -0.14 4.03
N GLU A 37 -7.68 1.00 4.40
CA GLU A 37 -9.00 1.00 5.03
C GLU A 37 -10.08 0.71 4.00
N ASN A 38 -10.90 -0.30 4.23
CA ASN A 38 -11.97 -0.74 3.36
C ASN A 38 -13.29 -0.85 4.13
N THR A 39 -13.83 0.29 4.56
CA THR A 39 -15.08 0.31 5.34
C THR A 39 -16.31 0.61 4.49
N GLU A 40 -16.21 1.54 3.55
CA GLU A 40 -17.35 1.99 2.74
C GLU A 40 -17.14 1.80 1.23
N ARG A 41 -16.00 2.22 0.69
CA ARG A 41 -15.71 2.27 -0.76
C ARG A 41 -14.32 1.71 -1.05
N ASP A 42 -14.20 1.01 -2.16
CA ASP A 42 -12.99 0.28 -2.56
C ASP A 42 -12.43 0.69 -3.94
N PHE A 43 -12.81 1.88 -4.45
CA PHE A 43 -12.55 2.24 -5.84
C PHE A 43 -11.09 2.19 -6.25
N ASN A 44 -10.16 2.58 -5.39
CA ASN A 44 -8.76 2.68 -5.74
C ASN A 44 -7.89 1.53 -5.22
N MET A 45 -8.47 0.59 -4.47
CA MET A 45 -7.70 -0.51 -3.88
C MET A 45 -6.93 -1.32 -4.92
N GLY A 46 -7.56 -1.66 -6.04
CA GLY A 46 -6.90 -2.38 -7.12
C GLY A 46 -5.70 -1.62 -7.70
N THR A 47 -5.81 -0.30 -7.87
CA THR A 47 -4.72 0.55 -8.35
C THR A 47 -3.56 0.58 -7.35
N ILE A 48 -3.86 0.70 -6.06
CA ILE A 48 -2.84 0.69 -5.00
C ILE A 48 -2.12 -0.65 -4.95
N VAL A 49 -2.86 -1.76 -4.99
CA VAL A 49 -2.32 -3.13 -5.01
C VAL A 49 -1.39 -3.34 -6.21
N ARG A 50 -1.78 -2.84 -7.39
CA ARG A 50 -0.94 -2.91 -8.60
C ARG A 50 0.35 -2.10 -8.44
N SER A 51 0.27 -0.89 -7.91
CA SER A 51 1.44 -0.04 -7.65
C SER A 51 2.36 -0.68 -6.60
N ALA A 52 1.80 -1.24 -5.54
CA ALA A 52 2.54 -1.97 -4.50
C ALA A 52 3.33 -3.14 -5.09
N ASN A 53 2.69 -3.95 -5.95
CA ASN A 53 3.39 -5.04 -6.65
C ASN A 53 4.51 -4.51 -7.56
N ALA A 54 4.29 -3.41 -8.29
CA ALA A 54 5.30 -2.82 -9.16
C ALA A 54 6.53 -2.32 -8.38
N PHE A 55 6.33 -1.83 -7.15
CA PHE A 55 7.38 -1.34 -6.27
C PHE A 55 8.00 -2.42 -5.37
N GLY A 56 7.60 -3.68 -5.53
CA GLY A 56 8.18 -4.80 -4.78
C GLY A 56 7.70 -4.91 -3.34
N VAL A 57 6.61 -4.24 -2.98
CA VAL A 57 5.91 -4.49 -1.70
C VAL A 57 5.40 -5.92 -1.69
N ARG A 58 5.56 -6.60 -0.57
CA ARG A 58 5.14 -8.01 -0.45
C ARG A 58 3.89 -8.20 0.38
N GLN A 59 3.69 -7.34 1.40
CA GLN A 59 2.63 -7.48 2.40
C GLN A 59 1.61 -6.35 2.28
N ILE A 60 0.33 -6.70 2.14
CA ILE A 60 -0.78 -5.75 2.11
C ILE A 60 -1.82 -6.16 3.15
N TYR A 61 -2.24 -5.22 3.99
CA TYR A 61 -3.33 -5.40 4.93
C TYR A 61 -4.57 -4.68 4.42
N VAL A 62 -5.71 -5.37 4.46
CA VAL A 62 -7.04 -4.79 4.19
C VAL A 62 -7.78 -4.75 5.50
N ILE A 63 -8.11 -3.55 5.97
CA ILE A 63 -8.76 -3.29 7.25
C ILE A 63 -10.26 -3.09 7.03
N GLY A 64 -11.09 -3.90 7.68
CA GLY A 64 -12.54 -3.85 7.56
C GLY A 64 -13.10 -4.92 6.61
N ARG A 65 -13.82 -4.52 5.57
CA ARG A 65 -14.47 -5.49 4.66
C ARG A 65 -13.46 -6.27 3.83
N ARG A 66 -13.63 -7.58 3.75
CA ARG A 66 -12.73 -8.47 2.96
C ARG A 66 -12.93 -8.33 1.45
N GLN A 67 -14.14 -7.97 1.02
CA GLN A 67 -14.46 -7.84 -0.41
C GLN A 67 -14.05 -6.47 -0.92
N TRP A 68 -13.36 -6.44 -2.05
CA TRP A 68 -12.97 -5.24 -2.76
C TRP A 68 -12.87 -5.49 -4.27
N ASN A 69 -12.93 -4.43 -5.06
CA ASN A 69 -12.88 -4.51 -6.51
C ASN A 69 -11.44 -4.74 -6.99
N LYS A 70 -11.15 -5.96 -7.44
CA LYS A 70 -9.82 -6.37 -7.92
C LYS A 70 -9.51 -5.92 -9.36
N ARG A 71 -10.44 -5.30 -10.06
CA ARG A 71 -10.30 -4.97 -11.47
C ARG A 71 -9.05 -4.10 -11.75
N GLY A 72 -8.80 -3.09 -10.93
CA GLY A 72 -7.62 -2.23 -11.04
C GLY A 72 -6.30 -2.93 -10.75
N ALA A 73 -6.31 -4.02 -10.00
CA ALA A 73 -5.12 -4.80 -9.68
C ALA A 73 -4.56 -5.57 -10.89
N MET A 74 -5.35 -5.75 -11.96
CA MET A 74 -4.91 -6.48 -13.16
C MET A 74 -4.28 -7.84 -12.84
N MET A 75 -4.88 -8.57 -11.88
CA MET A 75 -4.43 -9.88 -11.36
C MET A 75 -3.06 -9.87 -10.65
N THR A 76 -2.48 -8.71 -10.32
CA THR A 76 -1.19 -8.64 -9.61
C THR A 76 -1.32 -8.96 -8.12
N ASP A 77 -2.53 -8.91 -7.58
CA ASP A 77 -2.85 -9.34 -6.21
C ASP A 77 -2.46 -10.80 -5.93
N LYS A 78 -2.38 -11.65 -6.94
CA LYS A 78 -1.96 -13.06 -6.83
C LYS A 78 -0.49 -13.23 -6.44
N TYR A 79 0.34 -12.24 -6.71
CA TYR A 79 1.77 -12.28 -6.44
C TYR A 79 2.14 -11.61 -5.11
N LEU A 80 1.16 -11.17 -4.33
CA LEU A 80 1.30 -10.47 -3.05
C LEU A 80 0.68 -11.28 -1.91
N HIS A 81 1.09 -11.00 -0.69
CA HIS A 81 0.44 -11.53 0.51
C HIS A 81 -0.59 -10.53 1.01
N VAL A 82 -1.87 -10.83 0.77
CA VAL A 82 -2.99 -9.97 1.18
C VAL A 82 -3.61 -10.52 2.46
N HIS A 83 -3.48 -9.76 3.53
CA HIS A 83 -4.00 -10.06 4.86
C HIS A 83 -5.28 -9.28 5.13
N TYR A 84 -6.20 -9.87 5.87
CA TYR A 84 -7.47 -9.24 6.22
C TYR A 84 -7.60 -9.15 7.73
N VAL A 85 -7.85 -7.94 8.24
CA VAL A 85 -8.08 -7.65 9.65
C VAL A 85 -9.42 -6.95 9.84
N GLY A 86 -10.12 -7.28 10.93
CA GLY A 86 -11.48 -6.81 11.13
C GLY A 86 -11.60 -5.36 11.60
N SER A 87 -10.55 -4.82 12.22
CA SER A 87 -10.57 -3.47 12.81
C SER A 87 -9.21 -2.81 12.83
N THR A 88 -9.22 -1.48 12.98
CA THR A 88 -8.01 -0.67 13.19
C THR A 88 -7.26 -1.08 14.46
N ALA A 89 -7.97 -1.40 15.52
CA ALA A 89 -7.35 -1.85 16.78
C ALA A 89 -6.58 -3.18 16.61
N GLU A 90 -7.16 -4.14 15.90
CA GLU A 90 -6.50 -5.41 15.56
C GLU A 90 -5.26 -5.16 14.72
N PHE A 91 -5.39 -4.36 13.66
CA PHE A 91 -4.30 -3.97 12.79
C PHE A 91 -3.15 -3.32 13.57
N ALA A 92 -3.44 -2.30 14.38
CA ALA A 92 -2.44 -1.59 15.16
C ALA A 92 -1.70 -2.51 16.13
N ARG A 93 -2.41 -3.45 16.78
CA ARG A 93 -1.80 -4.46 17.65
C ARG A 93 -0.82 -5.34 16.88
N LEU A 94 -1.19 -5.80 15.69
CA LEU A 94 -0.31 -6.62 14.85
C LEU A 94 0.94 -5.85 14.41
N MET A 95 0.79 -4.62 13.93
CA MET A 95 1.92 -3.81 13.47
C MET A 95 2.89 -3.48 14.62
N ARG A 96 2.38 -3.17 15.81
CA ARG A 96 3.23 -2.97 17.00
C ARG A 96 3.96 -4.23 17.45
N ALA A 97 3.32 -5.41 17.35
CA ALA A 97 3.97 -6.69 17.64
C ALA A 97 5.12 -7.00 16.66
N GLU A 98 5.05 -6.49 15.42
CA GLU A 98 6.11 -6.59 14.42
C GLU A 98 7.13 -5.43 14.50
N ASN A 99 7.04 -4.55 15.51
CA ASN A 99 7.85 -3.34 15.66
C ASN A 99 7.81 -2.42 14.42
N ARG A 100 6.64 -2.30 13.79
CA ARG A 100 6.41 -1.42 12.66
C ARG A 100 5.87 -0.06 13.10
N THR A 101 6.36 0.98 12.46
CA THR A 101 5.82 2.34 12.62
C THR A 101 4.62 2.53 11.70
N ILE A 102 3.48 2.89 12.26
CA ILE A 102 2.23 3.12 11.51
C ILE A 102 2.23 4.56 11.02
N ILE A 103 2.30 4.74 9.70
CA ILE A 103 2.28 6.04 9.04
C ILE A 103 0.99 6.16 8.23
N ALA A 104 0.09 7.02 8.66
CA ALA A 104 -1.12 7.33 7.89
C ALA A 104 -0.81 8.42 6.85
N ILE A 105 -1.27 8.22 5.62
CA ILE A 105 -1.06 9.17 4.53
C ILE A 105 -2.39 9.88 4.25
N ASP A 106 -2.47 11.13 4.71
CA ASP A 106 -3.64 11.97 4.47
C ASP A 106 -3.30 13.46 4.72
N ASN A 107 -4.08 14.34 4.09
CA ASN A 107 -3.95 15.80 4.22
C ASN A 107 -4.99 16.35 5.20
N ILE A 108 -4.79 16.06 6.48
CA ILE A 108 -5.66 16.50 7.58
C ILE A 108 -4.89 17.40 8.57
N PRO A 109 -5.58 18.17 9.41
CA PRO A 109 -4.92 19.00 10.43
C PRO A 109 -3.97 18.19 11.32
N GLY A 110 -2.76 18.68 11.48
CA GLY A 110 -1.71 18.01 12.26
C GLY A 110 -0.82 17.07 11.47
N SER A 111 -1.08 16.86 10.16
CA SER A 111 -0.15 16.14 9.29
C SER A 111 1.14 16.94 9.07
N VAL A 112 2.24 16.22 8.84
CA VAL A 112 3.55 16.81 8.48
C VAL A 112 3.83 16.56 6.99
N ASN A 113 4.63 17.42 6.39
CA ASN A 113 4.96 17.35 4.97
C ASN A 113 5.84 16.13 4.65
N MET A 114 5.51 15.44 3.57
CA MET A 114 6.26 14.26 3.11
C MET A 114 7.67 14.62 2.68
N ALA A 115 7.87 15.74 1.98
CA ALA A 115 9.18 16.18 1.53
C ALA A 115 10.16 16.48 2.68
N GLU A 116 9.63 16.85 3.85
CA GLU A 116 10.40 17.17 5.05
C GLU A 116 10.55 15.97 6.00
N THR A 117 10.01 14.81 5.63
CA THR A 117 9.94 13.66 6.53
C THR A 117 10.79 12.49 6.03
N THR A 118 11.68 12.00 6.88
CA THR A 118 12.28 10.68 6.67
C THR A 118 11.31 9.60 7.12
N LEU A 119 10.88 8.76 6.18
CA LEU A 119 10.01 7.62 6.45
C LEU A 119 10.81 6.52 7.17
N PRO A 120 10.29 5.87 8.21
CA PRO A 120 10.96 4.75 8.85
C PRO A 120 11.15 3.57 7.88
N LYS A 121 12.29 2.87 8.01
CA LYS A 121 12.54 1.69 7.16
C LYS A 121 11.52 0.58 7.40
N HIS A 122 11.13 0.35 8.66
CA HIS A 122 10.10 -0.60 9.05
C HIS A 122 8.73 0.08 9.18
N ALA A 123 8.32 0.83 8.15
CA ALA A 123 7.02 1.47 8.12
C ALA A 123 5.93 0.52 7.60
N VAL A 124 4.70 0.79 8.04
CA VAL A 124 3.49 0.45 7.31
C VAL A 124 2.82 1.76 6.89
N LEU A 125 2.61 1.95 5.59
CA LEU A 125 1.91 3.10 5.04
C LEU A 125 0.43 2.77 4.94
N VAL A 126 -0.40 3.56 5.61
CA VAL A 126 -1.85 3.36 5.66
C VAL A 126 -2.54 4.39 4.80
N PHE A 127 -3.43 3.94 3.94
CA PHE A 127 -4.24 4.77 3.06
C PHE A 127 -5.72 4.63 3.40
N GLY A 128 -6.39 5.76 3.50
CA GLY A 128 -7.82 5.83 3.74
C GLY A 128 -8.65 5.58 2.48
N GLN A 129 -9.93 5.84 2.60
CA GLN A 129 -10.91 5.70 1.53
C GLN A 129 -10.98 6.96 0.68
N GLU A 130 -11.42 6.80 -0.56
CA GLU A 130 -11.74 7.94 -1.41
C GLU A 130 -12.96 8.68 -0.86
N GLY A 131 -12.78 9.96 -0.60
CA GLY A 131 -13.76 10.85 0.00
C GLY A 131 -13.52 11.07 1.49
N PRO A 132 -13.81 10.11 2.38
CA PRO A 132 -13.60 10.27 3.82
C PRO A 132 -12.12 10.42 4.23
N GLY A 133 -11.18 9.83 3.46
CA GLY A 133 -9.78 9.74 3.89
C GLY A 133 -9.56 8.65 4.93
N ILE A 134 -8.58 8.83 5.81
CA ILE A 134 -8.34 7.93 6.94
C ILE A 134 -9.41 8.14 8.02
N SER A 135 -9.78 7.05 8.70
CA SER A 135 -10.73 7.13 9.81
C SER A 135 -10.10 7.85 11.02
N GLU A 136 -10.95 8.42 11.88
CA GLU A 136 -10.50 8.98 13.16
C GLU A 136 -9.81 7.93 14.03
N GLU A 137 -10.27 6.69 13.98
CA GLU A 137 -9.66 5.59 14.71
C GLU A 137 -8.23 5.33 14.21
N MET A 138 -8.03 5.33 12.89
CA MET A 138 -6.70 5.20 12.30
C MET A 138 -5.83 6.41 12.59
N ALA A 139 -6.36 7.61 12.51
CA ALA A 139 -5.62 8.83 12.83
C ALA A 139 -5.08 8.81 14.28
N ARG A 140 -5.87 8.27 15.23
CA ARG A 140 -5.42 8.07 16.62
C ARG A 140 -4.44 6.91 16.81
N ALA A 141 -4.53 5.88 15.97
CA ALA A 141 -3.66 4.70 16.06
C ALA A 141 -2.30 4.89 15.38
N ALA A 142 -2.22 5.81 14.41
CA ALA A 142 -1.00 6.11 13.68
C ALA A 142 0.04 6.80 14.57
N ASP A 143 1.31 6.43 14.37
CA ASP A 143 2.44 7.08 15.04
C ASP A 143 2.74 8.45 14.42
N LYS A 144 2.40 8.62 13.14
CA LYS A 144 2.54 9.88 12.41
C LYS A 144 1.52 9.93 11.26
N ILE A 145 1.04 11.14 10.96
CA ILE A 145 0.23 11.42 9.79
C ILE A 145 1.06 12.30 8.86
N ILE A 146 1.18 11.90 7.60
CA ILE A 146 2.02 12.57 6.61
C ILE A 146 1.16 12.98 5.42
N ALA A 147 1.27 14.25 5.02
CA ALA A 147 0.61 14.80 3.85
C ALA A 147 1.57 14.90 2.67
N ILE A 148 1.06 14.64 1.47
CA ILE A 148 1.71 15.02 0.23
C ILE A 148 1.35 16.47 -0.06
N GLU A 149 2.36 17.31 -0.27
CA GLU A 149 2.17 18.73 -0.51
C GLU A 149 1.36 19.00 -1.76
N GLN A 150 0.41 19.92 -1.65
CA GLN A 150 -0.47 20.30 -2.73
C GLN A 150 -0.44 21.83 -2.90
N PHE A 151 -0.13 22.30 -4.10
CA PHE A 151 0.02 23.72 -4.42
C PHE A 151 -1.07 24.23 -5.39
N GLY A 152 -1.99 23.36 -5.78
CA GLY A 152 -3.09 23.69 -6.68
C GLY A 152 -4.38 24.03 -5.93
N SER A 153 -5.46 24.10 -6.68
CA SER A 153 -6.81 24.42 -6.16
C SER A 153 -7.59 23.20 -5.69
N THR A 154 -7.09 22.01 -5.93
CA THR A 154 -7.78 20.77 -5.50
C THR A 154 -7.64 20.54 -4.00
N ARG A 155 -8.70 20.04 -3.38
CA ARG A 155 -8.71 19.75 -1.95
C ARG A 155 -7.86 18.50 -1.59
N SER A 156 -7.85 17.54 -2.48
CA SER A 156 -7.12 16.27 -2.30
C SER A 156 -6.73 15.67 -3.64
N ILE A 157 -5.68 14.87 -3.66
CA ILE A 157 -5.33 14.03 -4.80
C ILE A 157 -5.99 12.66 -4.66
N ASN A 158 -6.15 11.95 -5.78
CA ASN A 158 -6.67 10.59 -5.78
C ASN A 158 -5.81 9.68 -4.87
N VAL A 159 -6.45 8.86 -4.04
CA VAL A 159 -5.75 8.02 -3.06
C VAL A 159 -4.81 7.00 -3.70
N GLY A 160 -5.10 6.50 -4.90
CA GLY A 160 -4.20 5.61 -5.65
C GLY A 160 -2.93 6.34 -6.11
N ALA A 161 -3.06 7.63 -6.51
CA ALA A 161 -1.93 8.48 -6.83
C ALA A 161 -1.12 8.81 -5.56
N ALA A 162 -1.77 9.17 -4.46
CA ALA A 162 -1.13 9.41 -3.17
C ALA A 162 -0.32 8.19 -2.71
N ALA A 163 -0.90 7.00 -2.80
CA ALA A 163 -0.24 5.76 -2.44
C ALA A 163 1.01 5.49 -3.30
N THR A 164 0.92 5.75 -4.61
CA THR A 164 2.04 5.59 -5.53
C THR A 164 3.19 6.54 -5.18
N VAL A 165 2.89 7.81 -4.90
CA VAL A 165 3.90 8.80 -4.48
C VAL A 165 4.54 8.41 -3.16
N ALA A 166 3.75 8.06 -2.13
CA ALA A 166 4.27 7.71 -0.82
C ALA A 166 5.18 6.46 -0.86
N MET A 167 4.77 5.43 -1.59
CA MET A 167 5.61 4.24 -1.81
C MET A 167 6.91 4.58 -2.53
N TYR A 168 6.86 5.43 -3.55
CA TYR A 168 8.05 5.84 -4.29
C TYR A 168 9.00 6.69 -3.44
N CYS A 169 8.48 7.60 -2.60
CA CYS A 169 9.30 8.35 -1.64
C CYS A 169 10.02 7.41 -0.67
N TRP A 170 9.34 6.38 -0.16
CA TRP A 170 9.99 5.38 0.68
C TRP A 170 11.09 4.62 -0.08
N LEU A 171 10.84 4.21 -1.32
CA LEU A 171 11.85 3.54 -2.16
C LEU A 171 13.07 4.44 -2.40
N GLN A 172 12.87 5.72 -2.69
CA GLN A 172 13.97 6.66 -2.84
C GLN A 172 14.86 6.70 -1.60
N GLN A 173 14.26 6.75 -0.41
CA GLN A 173 14.99 6.89 0.84
C GLN A 173 15.72 5.61 1.27
N HIS A 174 15.27 4.42 0.84
CA HIS A 174 15.75 3.16 1.41
C HIS A 174 16.30 2.14 0.42
N VAL A 175 16.09 2.37 -0.89
CA VAL A 175 16.43 1.37 -1.92
C VAL A 175 17.21 1.96 -3.09
N LEU A 176 16.92 3.21 -3.50
CA LEU A 176 17.46 3.81 -4.71
C LEU A 176 18.65 4.75 -4.45
N ASN A 177 18.85 5.20 -3.22
CA ASN A 177 19.97 6.05 -2.78
C ASN A 177 21.07 5.23 -2.10
#